data_e0206fd80fffe1edcf47ed1bd7eeaa8b
#
_entry.id   e0206fd80fffe1edcf47ed1bd7eeaa8b
#
_cell.length_a   1.000
_cell.length_b   1.000
_cell.length_c   1.000
_cell.angle_alpha   90.00
_cell.angle_beta   90.00
_cell.angle_gamma   90.00
#
_symmetry.space_group_name_H-M   'P 1'
#
loop_
_entity.id
_entity.type
_entity.pdbx_description
1 polymer ?
#
loop_
_entity_poly.entity_id
_entity_poly.type
_entity_poly.pdbx_seq_one_letter_code
_entity_poly.pdbx_strand_id
1 'polypeptide(L)'
;MSMRDALDISSYLVIGPENTCGRPVGDVVSAALAAGFTCVQVRSKVCSARELIACADEAARAIERAGASEKVALLIDDRLDVVFAAREAGMKVDGVHVGQSDVPVEACRKLLGPDAVVGLSARADEMLEYVKTADMSLVDYLGVGPLHETPTKRDCGLAADGTIITKSIDDLRELAIASPVPIVVGGGVKVADIPLVAQTGVDGFFVVSAVCGASDPEAAARELVCAWREAKAS
;
A
#
# COMPACT_ATOMS: atom_id res chain seq x y z
N MET A 1 -9.18 -11.24 -16.79
CA MET A 1 -8.79 -9.87 -16.42
C MET A 1 -7.72 -10.00 -15.36
N SER A 2 -6.57 -9.39 -15.54
CA SER A 2 -5.49 -9.47 -14.54
C SER A 2 -5.84 -8.63 -13.31
N MET A 3 -5.17 -8.90 -12.16
CA MET A 3 -5.33 -8.02 -10.99
C MET A 3 -4.84 -6.60 -11.28
N ARG A 4 -3.88 -6.43 -12.19
CA ARG A 4 -3.43 -5.13 -12.66
C ARG A 4 -4.56 -4.31 -13.28
N ASP A 5 -5.40 -4.94 -14.11
CA ASP A 5 -6.55 -4.27 -14.76
C ASP A 5 -7.70 -3.97 -13.78
N ALA A 6 -7.79 -4.74 -12.70
CA ALA A 6 -8.85 -4.65 -11.68
C ALA A 6 -8.38 -3.95 -10.39
N LEU A 7 -7.19 -3.34 -10.41
CA LEU A 7 -6.57 -2.79 -9.20
C LEU A 7 -7.41 -1.67 -8.60
N ASP A 8 -7.85 -1.89 -7.37
CA ASP A 8 -8.51 -0.90 -6.52
C ASP A 8 -7.62 -0.63 -5.29
N ILE A 9 -7.09 0.58 -5.20
CA ILE A 9 -6.26 1.05 -4.09
C ILE A 9 -6.98 2.04 -3.17
N SER A 10 -8.30 2.11 -3.26
CA SER A 10 -9.11 3.08 -2.50
C SER A 10 -8.93 2.95 -0.99
N SER A 11 -8.72 1.72 -0.50
CA SER A 11 -8.44 1.43 0.90
C SER A 11 -7.37 0.33 1.01
N TYR A 12 -6.20 0.69 1.53
CA TYR A 12 -5.00 -0.11 1.41
C TYR A 12 -4.37 -0.37 2.78
N LEU A 13 -4.28 -1.64 3.16
CA LEU A 13 -3.64 -2.08 4.40
C LEU A 13 -2.17 -2.43 4.14
N VAL A 14 -1.26 -1.83 4.89
CA VAL A 14 0.14 -2.27 4.99
C VAL A 14 0.32 -2.95 6.33
N ILE A 15 0.79 -4.20 6.34
CA ILE A 15 0.84 -5.06 7.51
C ILE A 15 2.13 -5.87 7.59
N GLY A 16 2.69 -5.98 8.78
CA GLY A 16 3.75 -6.91 9.14
C GLY A 16 3.52 -7.44 10.56
N PRO A 17 4.14 -8.56 10.94
CA PRO A 17 3.90 -9.17 12.25
C PRO A 17 4.29 -8.25 13.41
N GLU A 18 5.26 -7.35 13.20
CA GLU A 18 5.68 -6.34 14.17
C GLU A 18 4.61 -5.28 14.46
N ASN A 19 3.60 -5.14 13.60
CA ASN A 19 2.57 -4.10 13.71
C ASN A 19 1.26 -4.59 14.32
N THR A 20 1.06 -5.91 14.47
CA THR A 20 -0.23 -6.54 14.81
C THR A 20 -0.51 -6.66 16.31
N CYS A 21 0.41 -6.18 17.17
CA CYS A 21 0.31 -6.36 18.62
C CYS A 21 0.20 -7.84 19.04
N GLY A 22 0.90 -8.74 18.31
CA GLY A 22 0.93 -10.18 18.58
C GLY A 22 -0.25 -10.98 18.00
N ARG A 23 -1.15 -10.35 17.23
CA ARG A 23 -2.20 -11.07 16.50
C ARG A 23 -1.62 -11.73 15.24
N PRO A 24 -2.18 -12.87 14.79
CA PRO A 24 -1.88 -13.42 13.46
C PRO A 24 -2.15 -12.38 12.36
N VAL A 25 -1.28 -12.31 11.35
CA VAL A 25 -1.44 -11.41 10.21
C VAL A 25 -2.77 -11.67 9.50
N GLY A 26 -3.12 -12.95 9.31
CA GLY A 26 -4.37 -13.37 8.67
C GLY A 26 -5.64 -12.89 9.38
N ASP A 27 -5.63 -12.75 10.71
CA ASP A 27 -6.78 -12.27 11.48
C ASP A 27 -7.02 -10.78 11.24
N VAL A 28 -5.94 -9.98 11.26
CA VAL A 28 -6.03 -8.54 10.98
C VAL A 28 -6.41 -8.27 9.52
N VAL A 29 -5.88 -9.05 8.57
CA VAL A 29 -6.29 -8.99 7.16
C VAL A 29 -7.76 -9.34 7.02
N SER A 30 -8.26 -10.40 7.66
CA SER A 30 -9.67 -10.78 7.63
C SER A 30 -10.58 -9.66 8.15
N ALA A 31 -10.20 -9.00 9.24
CA ALA A 31 -10.91 -7.86 9.81
C ALA A 31 -10.97 -6.66 8.84
N ALA A 32 -9.84 -6.33 8.19
CA ALA A 32 -9.78 -5.27 7.20
C ALA A 32 -10.64 -5.57 5.97
N LEU A 33 -10.63 -6.82 5.49
CA LEU A 33 -11.46 -7.26 4.36
C LEU A 33 -12.96 -7.16 4.68
N ALA A 34 -13.37 -7.57 5.89
CA ALA A 34 -14.76 -7.45 6.35
C ALA A 34 -15.23 -5.99 6.41
N ALA A 35 -14.31 -5.05 6.65
CA ALA A 35 -14.57 -3.62 6.60
C ALA A 35 -14.58 -3.03 5.17
N GLY A 36 -14.04 -3.75 4.17
CA GLY A 36 -14.04 -3.36 2.77
C GLY A 36 -12.71 -2.82 2.25
N PHE A 37 -11.58 -3.20 2.84
CA PHE A 37 -10.26 -2.92 2.27
C PHE A 37 -10.06 -3.67 0.95
N THR A 38 -9.41 -3.02 0.00
CA THR A 38 -9.31 -3.45 -1.41
C THR A 38 -7.89 -3.86 -1.80
N CYS A 39 -6.88 -3.50 -1.01
CA CYS A 39 -5.49 -3.85 -1.24
C CYS A 39 -4.78 -4.17 0.08
N VAL A 40 -3.90 -5.18 0.05
CA VAL A 40 -3.08 -5.61 1.19
C VAL A 40 -1.62 -5.67 0.75
N GLN A 41 -0.72 -5.07 1.52
CA GLN A 41 0.73 -5.19 1.35
C GLN A 41 1.33 -5.83 2.60
N VAL A 42 1.99 -6.97 2.42
CA VAL A 42 2.78 -7.58 3.49
C VAL A 42 4.17 -6.93 3.50
N ARG A 43 4.50 -6.28 4.60
CA ARG A 43 5.73 -5.51 4.78
C ARG A 43 6.36 -5.80 6.14
N SER A 44 7.64 -6.20 6.12
CA SER A 44 8.50 -6.22 7.31
C SER A 44 9.94 -5.91 6.92
N LYS A 45 10.60 -5.08 7.72
CA LYS A 45 12.02 -4.75 7.56
C LYS A 45 12.92 -5.61 8.45
N VAL A 46 12.33 -6.48 9.26
CA VAL A 46 13.04 -7.30 10.27
C VAL A 46 12.87 -8.80 10.05
N CYS A 47 11.82 -9.23 9.37
CA CYS A 47 11.56 -10.64 9.08
C CYS A 47 12.57 -11.22 8.06
N SER A 48 12.95 -12.46 8.27
CA SER A 48 13.59 -13.27 7.24
C SER A 48 12.65 -13.52 6.06
N ALA A 49 13.19 -13.92 4.92
CA ALA A 49 12.37 -14.29 3.76
C ALA A 49 11.34 -15.39 4.11
N ARG A 50 11.73 -16.37 4.90
CA ARG A 50 10.85 -17.48 5.31
C ARG A 50 9.66 -17.00 6.16
N GLU A 51 9.92 -16.11 7.10
CA GLU A 51 8.86 -15.51 7.93
C GLU A 51 7.94 -14.62 7.11
N LEU A 52 8.48 -13.85 6.17
CA LEU A 52 7.68 -12.99 5.30
C LEU A 52 6.80 -13.81 4.34
N ILE A 53 7.30 -14.96 3.82
CA ILE A 53 6.51 -15.92 3.04
C ILE A 53 5.36 -16.48 3.89
N ALA A 54 5.61 -16.82 5.16
CA ALA A 54 4.55 -17.29 6.05
C ALA A 54 3.47 -16.22 6.30
N CYS A 55 3.86 -14.95 6.49
CA CYS A 55 2.92 -13.85 6.60
C CYS A 55 2.11 -13.64 5.30
N ALA A 56 2.75 -13.80 4.13
CA ALA A 56 2.07 -13.73 2.85
C ALA A 56 1.05 -14.86 2.67
N ASP A 57 1.38 -16.09 3.13
CA ASP A 57 0.45 -17.22 3.13
C ASP A 57 -0.78 -16.96 4.01
N GLU A 58 -0.58 -16.43 5.23
CA GLU A 58 -1.69 -16.04 6.10
C GLU A 58 -2.61 -15.01 5.44
N ALA A 59 -2.04 -13.97 4.80
CA ALA A 59 -2.80 -12.94 4.09
C ALA A 59 -3.54 -13.51 2.88
N ALA A 60 -2.86 -14.33 2.05
CA ALA A 60 -3.45 -14.97 0.87
C ALA A 60 -4.65 -15.86 1.26
N ARG A 61 -4.50 -16.67 2.29
CA ARG A 61 -5.59 -17.52 2.81
C ARG A 61 -6.75 -16.70 3.39
N ALA A 62 -6.48 -15.55 4.01
CA ALA A 62 -7.53 -14.66 4.48
C ALA A 62 -8.35 -14.09 3.32
N ILE A 63 -7.67 -13.65 2.24
CA ILE A 63 -8.30 -13.16 1.00
C ILE A 63 -9.13 -14.27 0.33
N GLU A 64 -8.59 -15.48 0.24
CA GLU A 64 -9.29 -16.64 -0.33
C GLU A 64 -10.55 -17.00 0.47
N ARG A 65 -10.43 -17.11 1.81
CA ARG A 65 -11.59 -17.40 2.70
C ARG A 65 -12.69 -16.34 2.60
N ALA A 66 -12.31 -15.09 2.33
CA ALA A 66 -13.28 -14.00 2.10
C ALA A 66 -13.93 -14.05 0.70
N GLY A 67 -13.52 -14.96 -0.18
CA GLY A 67 -13.96 -15.00 -1.59
C GLY A 67 -13.56 -13.76 -2.38
N ALA A 68 -12.43 -13.11 -1.99
CA ALA A 68 -12.02 -11.82 -2.51
C ALA A 68 -10.80 -11.89 -3.45
N SER A 69 -10.39 -13.09 -3.89
CA SER A 69 -9.17 -13.31 -4.68
C SER A 69 -9.13 -12.52 -5.99
N GLU A 70 -10.28 -12.26 -6.61
CA GLU A 70 -10.40 -11.49 -7.87
C GLU A 70 -10.60 -9.98 -7.65
N LYS A 71 -10.69 -9.53 -6.38
CA LYS A 71 -11.06 -8.15 -6.05
C LYS A 71 -10.02 -7.44 -5.17
N VAL A 72 -9.25 -8.19 -4.39
CA VAL A 72 -8.28 -7.65 -3.45
C VAL A 72 -6.88 -8.00 -3.92
N ALA A 73 -6.05 -6.99 -4.15
CA ALA A 73 -4.65 -7.19 -4.48
C ALA A 73 -3.83 -7.57 -3.24
N LEU A 74 -2.94 -8.56 -3.39
CA LEU A 74 -1.93 -8.91 -2.38
C LEU A 74 -0.54 -8.59 -2.92
N LEU A 75 0.16 -7.68 -2.26
CA LEU A 75 1.48 -7.21 -2.64
C LEU A 75 2.51 -7.52 -1.56
N ILE A 76 3.77 -7.66 -1.97
CA ILE A 76 4.92 -7.77 -1.06
C ILE A 76 5.73 -6.48 -1.15
N ASP A 77 6.18 -5.95 -0.01
CA ASP A 77 7.05 -4.78 0.06
C ASP A 77 8.51 -5.19 -0.24
N ASP A 78 9.17 -4.51 -1.18
CA ASP A 78 10.59 -4.58 -1.57
C ASP A 78 11.10 -5.95 -2.07
N ARG A 79 10.59 -7.05 -1.56
CA ARG A 79 11.18 -8.39 -1.62
C ARG A 79 10.68 -9.21 -2.81
N LEU A 80 11.27 -9.01 -4.00
CA LEU A 80 10.98 -9.81 -5.20
C LEU A 80 11.24 -11.32 -5.01
N ASP A 81 12.27 -11.69 -4.24
CA ASP A 81 12.56 -13.07 -3.91
C ASP A 81 11.40 -13.75 -3.16
N VAL A 82 10.73 -13.00 -2.27
CA VAL A 82 9.53 -13.48 -1.56
C VAL A 82 8.35 -13.61 -2.52
N VAL A 83 8.15 -12.67 -3.44
CA VAL A 83 7.10 -12.77 -4.47
C VAL A 83 7.26 -14.05 -5.29
N PHE A 84 8.46 -14.34 -5.78
CA PHE A 84 8.74 -15.55 -6.56
C PHE A 84 8.52 -16.82 -5.75
N ALA A 85 9.07 -16.88 -4.53
CA ALA A 85 8.93 -18.06 -3.68
C ALA A 85 7.47 -18.33 -3.30
N ALA A 86 6.68 -17.28 -3.03
CA ALA A 86 5.26 -17.41 -2.72
C ALA A 86 4.46 -17.90 -3.94
N ARG A 87 4.73 -17.34 -5.14
CA ARG A 87 4.07 -17.78 -6.39
C ARG A 87 4.41 -19.22 -6.75
N GLU A 88 5.68 -19.63 -6.61
CA GLU A 88 6.11 -21.03 -6.80
C GLU A 88 5.40 -22.00 -5.83
N ALA A 89 5.10 -21.54 -4.62
CA ALA A 89 4.31 -22.31 -3.66
C ALA A 89 2.79 -22.28 -3.94
N GLY A 90 2.34 -21.68 -5.04
CA GLY A 90 0.93 -21.59 -5.43
C GLY A 90 0.12 -20.53 -4.68
N MET A 91 0.79 -19.62 -3.95
CA MET A 91 0.11 -18.54 -3.25
C MET A 91 -0.33 -17.44 -4.21
N LYS A 92 -1.49 -16.85 -3.96
CA LYS A 92 -1.91 -15.62 -4.61
C LYS A 92 -1.02 -14.46 -4.11
N VAL A 93 -0.12 -13.99 -4.97
CA VAL A 93 0.63 -12.75 -4.79
C VAL A 93 0.61 -12.02 -6.13
N ASP A 94 0.01 -10.83 -6.15
CA ASP A 94 -0.26 -10.11 -7.40
C ASP A 94 0.92 -9.26 -7.86
N GLY A 95 1.79 -8.85 -6.94
CA GLY A 95 2.92 -8.01 -7.31
C GLY A 95 3.77 -7.54 -6.13
N VAL A 96 4.44 -6.43 -6.37
CA VAL A 96 5.41 -5.82 -5.45
C VAL A 96 5.16 -4.32 -5.30
N HIS A 97 5.48 -3.78 -4.14
CA HIS A 97 5.67 -2.35 -3.93
C HIS A 97 7.14 -2.09 -3.59
N VAL A 98 7.77 -1.14 -4.28
CA VAL A 98 9.19 -0.83 -4.09
C VAL A 98 9.40 0.66 -3.80
N GLY A 99 10.51 0.99 -3.16
CA GLY A 99 11.01 2.34 -2.97
C GLY A 99 12.18 2.65 -3.90
N GLN A 100 12.77 3.84 -3.73
CA GLN A 100 13.84 4.35 -4.59
C GLN A 100 15.18 3.62 -4.44
N SER A 101 15.41 2.94 -3.31
CA SER A 101 16.64 2.19 -3.03
C SER A 101 16.50 0.69 -3.27
N ASP A 102 15.30 0.25 -3.67
CA ASP A 102 14.99 -1.16 -3.87
C ASP A 102 15.23 -1.58 -5.34
N VAL A 103 14.71 -2.72 -5.74
CA VAL A 103 14.83 -3.19 -7.13
C VAL A 103 14.14 -2.20 -8.07
N PRO A 104 14.81 -1.70 -9.13
CA PRO A 104 14.22 -0.76 -10.07
C PRO A 104 12.92 -1.27 -10.70
N VAL A 105 11.95 -0.38 -10.96
CA VAL A 105 10.63 -0.74 -11.50
C VAL A 105 10.71 -1.45 -12.85
N GLU A 106 11.69 -1.11 -13.68
CA GLU A 106 11.97 -1.76 -14.97
C GLU A 106 12.31 -3.25 -14.77
N ALA A 107 13.13 -3.55 -13.76
CA ALA A 107 13.49 -4.92 -13.41
C ALA A 107 12.29 -5.66 -12.80
N CYS A 108 11.51 -5.00 -11.93
CA CYS A 108 10.29 -5.56 -11.36
C CYS A 108 9.31 -5.95 -12.47
N ARG A 109 9.01 -5.04 -13.40
CA ARG A 109 8.10 -5.27 -14.53
C ARG A 109 8.60 -6.39 -15.44
N LYS A 110 9.88 -6.39 -15.76
CA LYS A 110 10.49 -7.43 -16.62
C LYS A 110 10.42 -8.82 -15.99
N LEU A 111 10.66 -8.92 -14.68
CA LEU A 111 10.73 -10.20 -13.97
C LEU A 111 9.34 -10.73 -13.61
N LEU A 112 8.41 -9.87 -13.20
CA LEU A 112 7.07 -10.28 -12.75
C LEU A 112 6.07 -10.42 -13.91
N GLY A 113 6.37 -9.84 -15.07
CA GLY A 113 5.51 -9.88 -16.26
C GLY A 113 4.49 -8.74 -16.34
N PRO A 114 3.71 -8.69 -17.44
CA PRO A 114 2.81 -7.58 -17.74
C PRO A 114 1.59 -7.51 -16.80
N ASP A 115 1.17 -8.64 -16.26
CA ASP A 115 -0.06 -8.75 -15.45
C ASP A 115 0.17 -8.48 -13.95
N ALA A 116 1.43 -8.39 -13.53
CA ALA A 116 1.76 -8.10 -12.14
C ALA A 116 1.51 -6.64 -11.77
N VAL A 117 1.13 -6.40 -10.53
CA VAL A 117 1.05 -5.04 -9.97
C VAL A 117 2.43 -4.59 -9.51
N VAL A 118 2.85 -3.40 -9.94
CA VAL A 118 4.10 -2.75 -9.51
C VAL A 118 3.76 -1.38 -8.94
N GLY A 119 3.85 -1.25 -7.62
CA GLY A 119 3.71 0.02 -6.91
C GLY A 119 5.07 0.66 -6.63
N LEU A 120 5.11 1.98 -6.56
CA LEU A 120 6.33 2.73 -6.28
C LEU A 120 6.10 3.84 -5.24
N SER A 121 6.98 3.92 -4.24
CA SER A 121 7.15 5.11 -3.40
C SER A 121 8.29 5.95 -3.95
N ALA A 122 8.00 7.10 -4.56
CA ALA A 122 9.03 8.05 -4.94
C ALA A 122 9.44 8.93 -3.75
N ARG A 123 10.63 9.57 -3.83
CA ARG A 123 11.11 10.50 -2.81
C ARG A 123 10.16 11.69 -2.70
N ALA A 124 9.92 12.14 -1.48
CA ALA A 124 8.93 13.17 -1.21
C ALA A 124 9.27 14.52 -1.89
N ASP A 125 10.56 14.86 -1.96
CA ASP A 125 11.07 16.11 -2.56
C ASP A 125 11.12 16.08 -4.09
N GLU A 126 11.14 14.90 -4.71
CA GLU A 126 11.30 14.72 -6.16
C GLU A 126 10.04 14.16 -6.86
N MET A 127 8.96 13.88 -6.10
CA MET A 127 7.79 13.17 -6.61
C MET A 127 7.17 13.83 -7.84
N LEU A 128 6.99 15.16 -7.80
CA LEU A 128 6.36 15.90 -8.89
C LEU A 128 7.23 15.89 -10.16
N GLU A 129 8.55 16.00 -10.02
CA GLU A 129 9.48 15.90 -11.15
C GLU A 129 9.51 14.47 -11.69
N TYR A 130 9.49 13.49 -10.80
CA TYR A 130 9.47 12.08 -11.18
C TYR A 130 8.27 11.74 -12.06
N VAL A 131 7.04 12.14 -11.69
CA VAL A 131 5.84 11.85 -12.49
C VAL A 131 5.83 12.55 -13.86
N LYS A 132 6.59 13.64 -14.02
CA LYS A 132 6.71 14.37 -15.28
C LYS A 132 7.78 13.80 -16.22
N THR A 133 8.78 13.10 -15.70
CA THR A 133 9.99 12.72 -16.46
C THR A 133 10.22 11.23 -16.59
N ALA A 134 9.69 10.41 -15.66
CA ALA A 134 9.86 8.97 -15.68
C ALA A 134 8.86 8.26 -16.62
N ASP A 135 9.22 7.05 -17.06
CA ASP A 135 8.30 6.18 -17.79
C ASP A 135 7.28 5.55 -16.82
N MET A 136 6.16 6.23 -16.65
CA MET A 136 5.09 5.81 -15.75
C MET A 136 4.31 4.58 -16.26
N SER A 137 4.53 4.10 -17.49
CA SER A 137 3.88 2.87 -17.99
C SER A 137 4.32 1.60 -17.27
N LEU A 138 5.46 1.67 -16.58
CA LEU A 138 6.03 0.57 -15.79
C LEU A 138 5.43 0.45 -14.38
N VAL A 139 4.76 1.51 -13.90
CA VAL A 139 4.21 1.64 -12.55
C VAL A 139 2.68 1.63 -12.62
N ASP A 140 2.03 0.98 -11.69
CA ASP A 140 0.57 0.88 -11.65
C ASP A 140 -0.07 1.84 -10.65
N TYR A 141 0.69 2.27 -9.64
CA TYR A 141 0.29 3.30 -8.69
C TYR A 141 1.49 3.87 -7.91
N LEU A 142 1.31 5.05 -7.36
CA LEU A 142 2.28 5.72 -6.49
C LEU A 142 1.80 5.71 -5.03
N GLY A 143 2.70 5.30 -4.12
CA GLY A 143 2.56 5.51 -2.69
C GLY A 143 3.17 6.85 -2.28
N VAL A 144 2.38 7.72 -1.69
CA VAL A 144 2.77 9.09 -1.32
C VAL A 144 2.62 9.31 0.17
N GLY A 145 3.59 9.97 0.78
CA GLY A 145 3.56 10.31 2.20
C GLY A 145 4.93 10.76 2.71
N PRO A 146 5.03 11.01 4.01
CA PRO A 146 3.96 10.89 5.01
C PRO A 146 3.02 12.11 5.02
N LEU A 147 1.75 11.89 5.39
CA LEU A 147 0.81 12.98 5.66
C LEU A 147 1.11 13.63 7.01
N HIS A 148 1.46 12.79 8.00
CA HIS A 148 1.94 13.20 9.32
C HIS A 148 3.21 12.43 9.67
N GLU A 149 4.07 13.00 10.52
CA GLU A 149 5.20 12.27 11.07
C GLU A 149 4.73 10.99 11.75
N THR A 150 5.41 9.88 11.47
CA THR A 150 5.03 8.56 11.97
C THR A 150 6.25 7.72 12.35
N PRO A 151 6.24 7.03 13.50
CA PRO A 151 7.31 6.12 13.87
C PRO A 151 7.30 4.80 13.06
N THR A 152 6.21 4.49 12.37
CA THR A 152 6.00 3.20 11.70
C THR A 152 6.91 3.02 10.46
N LYS A 153 7.19 4.11 9.73
CA LYS A 153 8.09 4.11 8.58
C LYS A 153 9.02 5.33 8.70
N ARG A 154 10.15 5.15 9.37
CA ARG A 154 11.09 6.24 9.68
C ARG A 154 11.79 6.83 8.45
N ASP A 155 11.82 6.09 7.35
CA ASP A 155 12.37 6.47 6.05
C ASP A 155 11.33 7.09 5.11
N CYS A 156 10.06 7.15 5.52
CA CYS A 156 9.00 7.77 4.74
C CYS A 156 9.13 9.29 4.76
N GLY A 157 9.24 9.89 3.60
CA GLY A 157 9.41 11.34 3.45
C GLY A 157 10.82 11.85 3.76
N LEU A 158 11.81 10.95 3.84
CA LEU A 158 13.18 11.33 4.11
C LEU A 158 13.77 12.08 2.90
N ALA A 159 14.15 13.33 3.08
CA ALA A 159 14.87 14.11 2.10
C ALA A 159 16.36 13.73 2.07
N ALA A 160 17.09 14.23 1.06
CA ALA A 160 18.53 13.96 0.90
C ALA A 160 19.39 14.43 2.09
N ASP A 161 18.97 15.46 2.81
CA ASP A 161 19.62 16.01 3.99
C ASP A 161 19.22 15.31 5.31
N GLY A 162 18.33 14.30 5.25
CA GLY A 162 17.84 13.56 6.41
C GLY A 162 16.64 14.19 7.12
N THR A 163 16.08 15.30 6.62
CA THR A 163 14.84 15.86 7.14
C THR A 163 13.61 15.04 6.70
N ILE A 164 12.55 15.04 7.52
CA ILE A 164 11.27 14.43 7.14
C ILE A 164 10.39 15.51 6.52
N ILE A 165 10.00 15.30 5.27
CA ILE A 165 9.07 16.15 4.53
C ILE A 165 7.68 15.51 4.58
N THR A 166 6.74 16.15 5.25
CA THR A 166 5.32 15.77 5.19
C THR A 166 4.67 16.37 3.95
N LYS A 167 3.63 15.72 3.44
CA LYS A 167 2.85 16.20 2.30
C LYS A 167 1.68 17.05 2.76
N SER A 168 1.58 18.27 2.24
CA SER A 168 0.41 19.11 2.45
C SER A 168 -0.75 18.67 1.54
N ILE A 169 -1.95 19.15 1.84
CA ILE A 169 -3.14 18.93 1.00
C ILE A 169 -2.96 19.51 -0.40
N ASP A 170 -2.24 20.62 -0.52
CA ASP A 170 -1.98 21.26 -1.83
C ASP A 170 -0.95 20.48 -2.64
N ASP A 171 0.10 19.92 -2.01
CA ASP A 171 1.02 18.98 -2.67
C ASP A 171 0.28 17.75 -3.23
N LEU A 172 -0.69 17.21 -2.47
CA LEU A 172 -1.47 16.07 -2.92
C LEU A 172 -2.35 16.40 -4.12
N ARG A 173 -2.97 17.60 -4.15
CA ARG A 173 -3.76 18.08 -5.29
C ARG A 173 -2.88 18.24 -6.54
N GLU A 174 -1.72 18.86 -6.40
CA GLU A 174 -0.80 19.05 -7.51
C GLU A 174 -0.33 17.69 -8.08
N LEU A 175 0.01 16.75 -7.22
CA LEU A 175 0.39 15.40 -7.62
C LEU A 175 -0.75 14.64 -8.29
N ALA A 176 -1.97 14.71 -7.76
CA ALA A 176 -3.14 14.05 -8.33
C ALA A 176 -3.48 14.56 -9.74
N ILE A 177 -3.26 15.86 -9.99
CA ILE A 177 -3.42 16.45 -11.33
C ILE A 177 -2.31 16.02 -12.29
N ALA A 178 -1.07 15.93 -11.79
CA ALA A 178 0.11 15.66 -12.63
C ALA A 178 0.33 14.18 -12.93
N SER A 179 -0.10 13.28 -12.04
CA SER A 179 0.18 11.85 -12.16
C SER A 179 -0.69 11.17 -13.21
N PRO A 180 -0.08 10.42 -14.14
CA PRO A 180 -0.83 9.59 -15.10
C PRO A 180 -1.27 8.24 -14.51
N VAL A 181 -0.86 7.93 -13.28
CA VAL A 181 -1.23 6.69 -12.57
C VAL A 181 -1.87 7.02 -11.23
N PRO A 182 -2.69 6.11 -10.68
CA PRO A 182 -3.34 6.27 -9.38
C PRO A 182 -2.37 6.60 -8.24
N ILE A 183 -2.84 7.41 -7.27
CA ILE A 183 -2.08 7.79 -6.08
C ILE A 183 -2.79 7.31 -4.81
N VAL A 184 -2.02 6.68 -3.92
CA VAL A 184 -2.46 6.31 -2.58
C VAL A 184 -1.64 7.04 -1.53
N VAL A 185 -2.31 7.64 -0.53
CA VAL A 185 -1.70 8.51 0.48
C VAL A 185 -1.66 7.82 1.84
N GLY A 186 -0.52 7.90 2.52
CA GLY A 186 -0.37 7.31 3.84
C GLY A 186 0.65 8.01 4.73
N GLY A 187 1.05 7.31 5.79
CA GLY A 187 1.96 7.87 6.80
C GLY A 187 1.21 8.72 7.82
N GLY A 188 0.75 8.09 8.91
CA GLY A 188 0.04 8.76 10.01
C GLY A 188 -1.41 9.15 9.72
N VAL A 189 -2.01 8.69 8.63
CA VAL A 189 -3.41 8.99 8.26
C VAL A 189 -4.37 8.52 9.35
N LYS A 190 -5.30 9.40 9.72
CA LYS A 190 -6.38 9.19 10.69
C LYS A 190 -7.74 9.38 10.02
N VAL A 191 -8.80 8.89 10.65
CA VAL A 191 -10.18 9.06 10.14
C VAL A 191 -10.52 10.53 9.86
N ALA A 192 -10.07 11.45 10.72
CA ALA A 192 -10.31 12.89 10.57
C ALA A 192 -9.64 13.50 9.32
N ASP A 193 -8.58 12.89 8.79
CA ASP A 193 -7.88 13.38 7.60
C ASP A 193 -8.60 12.97 6.30
N ILE A 194 -9.33 11.87 6.34
CA ILE A 194 -9.92 11.21 5.17
C ILE A 194 -10.76 12.16 4.30
N PRO A 195 -11.66 13.01 4.84
CA PRO A 195 -12.44 13.92 4.01
C PRO A 195 -11.60 14.90 3.18
N LEU A 196 -10.54 15.45 3.80
CA LEU A 196 -9.64 16.38 3.11
C LEU A 196 -8.77 15.66 2.08
N VAL A 197 -8.22 14.48 2.43
CA VAL A 197 -7.44 13.65 1.52
C VAL A 197 -8.27 13.23 0.30
N ALA A 198 -9.50 12.77 0.49
CA ALA A 198 -10.38 12.37 -0.59
C ALA A 198 -10.70 13.51 -1.59
N GLN A 199 -10.76 14.75 -1.11
CA GLN A 199 -11.03 15.94 -1.93
C GLN A 199 -9.81 16.42 -2.74
N THR A 200 -8.61 15.86 -2.51
CA THR A 200 -7.42 16.24 -3.29
C THR A 200 -7.40 15.64 -4.70
N GLY A 201 -8.22 14.64 -4.97
CA GLY A 201 -8.22 13.92 -6.23
C GLY A 201 -7.40 12.63 -6.22
N VAL A 202 -6.72 12.30 -5.12
CA VAL A 202 -6.02 11.00 -4.97
C VAL A 202 -6.99 9.83 -4.96
N ASP A 203 -6.51 8.64 -5.30
CA ASP A 203 -7.35 7.46 -5.56
C ASP A 203 -7.58 6.60 -4.33
N GLY A 204 -6.78 6.78 -3.27
CA GLY A 204 -6.93 6.01 -2.05
C GLY A 204 -6.06 6.48 -0.90
N PHE A 205 -6.18 5.74 0.20
CA PHE A 205 -5.35 5.92 1.39
C PHE A 205 -4.73 4.59 1.82
N PHE A 206 -3.55 4.63 2.46
CA PHE A 206 -2.96 3.46 3.09
C PHE A 206 -2.68 3.70 4.57
N VAL A 207 -2.85 2.65 5.37
CA VAL A 207 -2.63 2.69 6.81
C VAL A 207 -1.87 1.45 7.29
N VAL A 208 -1.19 1.59 8.42
CA VAL A 208 -0.55 0.50 9.17
C VAL A 208 -1.16 0.46 10.57
N SER A 209 -0.62 1.24 11.50
CA SER A 209 -0.95 1.20 12.93
C SER A 209 -2.40 1.58 13.23
N ALA A 210 -3.03 2.40 12.39
CA ALA A 210 -4.44 2.78 12.56
C ALA A 210 -5.39 1.57 12.56
N VAL A 211 -5.03 0.50 11.84
CA VAL A 211 -5.79 -0.76 11.82
C VAL A 211 -5.05 -1.85 12.59
N CYS A 212 -3.77 -2.10 12.25
CA CYS A 212 -3.01 -3.21 12.83
C CYS A 212 -2.82 -3.10 14.34
N GLY A 213 -2.69 -1.89 14.87
CA GLY A 213 -2.49 -1.60 16.29
C GLY A 213 -3.78 -1.35 17.08
N ALA A 214 -4.94 -1.30 16.42
CA ALA A 214 -6.21 -1.02 17.07
C ALA A 214 -6.63 -2.17 18.00
N SER A 215 -7.36 -1.86 19.07
CA SER A 215 -7.96 -2.88 19.95
C SER A 215 -9.01 -3.72 19.19
N ASP A 216 -9.75 -3.08 18.28
CA ASP A 216 -10.68 -3.69 17.34
C ASP A 216 -10.29 -3.27 15.91
N PRO A 217 -9.51 -4.10 15.18
CA PRO A 217 -9.07 -3.80 13.82
C PRO A 217 -10.23 -3.66 12.82
N GLU A 218 -11.32 -4.42 12.97
CA GLU A 218 -12.46 -4.35 12.07
C GLU A 218 -13.21 -3.03 12.24
N ALA A 219 -13.49 -2.61 13.47
CA ALA A 219 -14.15 -1.34 13.73
C ALA A 219 -13.31 -0.16 13.21
N ALA A 220 -12.00 -0.13 13.51
CA ALA A 220 -11.09 0.90 13.02
C ALA A 220 -11.01 0.95 11.49
N ALA A 221 -10.92 -0.20 10.83
CA ALA A 221 -10.93 -0.30 9.38
C ALA A 221 -12.25 0.21 8.79
N ARG A 222 -13.39 -0.14 9.40
CA ARG A 222 -14.72 0.27 8.96
C ARG A 222 -14.91 1.79 9.04
N GLU A 223 -14.44 2.44 10.10
CA GLU A 223 -14.49 3.89 10.23
C GLU A 223 -13.74 4.59 9.07
N LEU A 224 -12.54 4.12 8.74
CA LEU A 224 -11.74 4.67 7.63
C LEU A 224 -12.43 4.49 6.27
N VAL A 225 -12.95 3.29 5.97
CA VAL A 225 -13.60 2.99 4.70
C VAL A 225 -14.93 3.77 4.56
N CYS A 226 -15.72 3.87 5.63
CA CYS A 226 -16.95 4.66 5.62
C CYS A 226 -16.64 6.14 5.35
N ALA A 227 -15.68 6.73 6.08
CA ALA A 227 -15.29 8.12 5.86
C ALA A 227 -14.81 8.38 4.42
N TRP A 228 -14.03 7.44 3.83
CA TRP A 228 -13.57 7.52 2.45
C TRP A 228 -14.74 7.51 1.44
N ARG A 229 -15.65 6.54 1.58
CA ARG A 229 -16.81 6.40 0.69
C ARG A 229 -17.74 7.60 0.76
N GLU A 230 -18.00 8.10 1.96
CA GLU A 230 -18.82 9.31 2.16
C GLU A 230 -18.19 10.54 1.50
N ALA A 231 -16.87 10.73 1.69
CA ALA A 231 -16.15 11.86 1.13
C ALA A 231 -16.06 11.81 -0.41
N LYS A 232 -15.98 10.61 -1.01
CA LYS A 232 -15.95 10.42 -2.48
C LYS A 232 -17.35 10.51 -3.12
N ALA A 233 -18.41 10.36 -2.35
CA ALA A 233 -19.79 10.51 -2.83
C ALA A 233 -20.31 11.95 -2.77
N SER A 234 -19.59 12.86 -2.09
CA SER A 234 -19.95 14.28 -1.90
C SER A 234 -19.40 15.16 -2.99
#